data_223921d122009a451e5228446e4b21dc
#
_entry.id   223921d122009a451e5228446e4b21dc
#
_cell.length_a   1.000
_cell.length_b   1.000
_cell.length_c   1.000
_cell.angle_alpha   90.00
_cell.angle_beta   90.00
_cell.angle_gamma   90.00
#
_symmetry.space_group_name_H-M   'P 1'
#
loop_
_entity.id
_entity.type
_entity.pdbx_description
1 polymer ?
#
loop_
_entity_poly.entity_id
_entity_poly.type
_entity_poly.pdbx_seq_one_letter_code
_entity_poly.pdbx_strand_id
1 'polypeptide(L)'
;MYTDDEIREKRLLARTAGLRGAELLDNIEAIKRDCNGIGAEWMPDRLRDLLGERYPELVIIADIHDRRYALGGGILARWRADWEFLVNGLKMAHHCRRIGIAWAVIRMWVLLRLGGAAAFNYHKVK
;
A
#
# COMPACT_ATOMS: atom_id res chain seq x y z
N MET A 1 -15.92 1.75 2.38
CA MET A 1 -15.30 3.09 2.41
C MET A 1 -14.79 3.38 3.81
N TYR A 2 -13.61 3.93 3.92
CA TYR A 2 -13.02 4.23 5.23
C TYR A 2 -13.72 5.41 5.89
N THR A 3 -13.93 5.29 7.22
CA THR A 3 -14.35 6.43 8.04
C THR A 3 -13.13 7.31 8.36
N ASP A 4 -13.39 8.54 8.79
CA ASP A 4 -12.32 9.47 9.20
C ASP A 4 -11.52 8.89 10.36
N ASP A 5 -12.18 8.23 11.31
CA ASP A 5 -11.53 7.62 12.47
C ASP A 5 -10.62 6.46 12.05
N GLU A 6 -11.07 5.62 11.11
CA GLU A 6 -10.25 4.55 10.57
C GLU A 6 -8.97 5.09 9.92
N ILE A 7 -9.08 6.17 9.15
CA ILE A 7 -7.94 6.81 8.51
C ILE A 7 -6.97 7.39 9.55
N ARG A 8 -7.50 8.02 10.59
CA ARG A 8 -6.65 8.55 11.68
C ARG A 8 -5.90 7.46 12.41
N GLU A 9 -6.55 6.33 12.67
CA GLU A 9 -5.91 5.18 13.31
C GLU A 9 -4.79 4.61 12.42
N LYS A 10 -5.05 4.49 11.12
CA LYS A 10 -4.04 4.04 10.16
C LYS A 10 -2.84 4.98 10.13
N ARG A 11 -3.09 6.27 10.12
CA ARG A 11 -2.04 7.28 10.14
C ARG A 11 -1.17 7.17 11.38
N LEU A 12 -1.82 7.00 12.54
CA LEU A 12 -1.10 6.86 13.80
C LEU A 12 -0.21 5.60 13.81
N LEU A 13 -0.75 4.48 13.36
CA LEU A 13 0.03 3.24 13.28
C LEU A 13 1.18 3.34 12.28
N ALA A 14 0.94 3.98 11.13
CA ALA A 14 1.99 4.19 10.13
C ALA A 14 3.16 4.99 10.71
N ARG A 15 2.88 6.05 11.45
CA ARG A 15 3.91 6.86 12.11
C ARG A 15 4.61 6.09 13.21
N THR A 16 3.87 5.35 14.01
CA THR A 16 4.43 4.54 15.11
C THR A 16 5.36 3.45 14.57
N ALA A 17 5.00 2.82 13.46
CA ALA A 17 5.84 1.80 12.82
C ALA A 17 6.98 2.40 11.99
N GLY A 18 7.03 3.72 11.83
CA GLY A 18 8.08 4.39 11.07
C GLY A 18 7.99 4.17 9.56
N LEU A 19 6.78 4.05 9.01
CA LEU A 19 6.58 3.80 7.60
C LEU A 19 6.94 5.02 6.76
N ARG A 20 7.53 4.78 5.59
CA ARG A 20 7.80 5.82 4.60
C ARG A 20 6.50 6.21 3.92
N GLY A 21 6.30 7.50 3.69
CA GLY A 21 5.09 8.01 3.05
C GLY A 21 3.89 8.11 3.97
N ALA A 22 4.08 7.98 5.29
CA ALA A 22 2.98 8.10 6.25
C ALA A 22 2.24 9.44 6.13
N GLU A 23 2.91 10.50 5.71
CA GLU A 23 2.32 11.82 5.47
C GLU A 23 1.25 11.81 4.37
N LEU A 24 1.28 10.84 3.47
CA LEU A 24 0.24 10.70 2.44
C LEU A 24 -1.12 10.33 3.04
N LEU A 25 -1.13 9.81 4.25
CA LEU A 25 -2.36 9.49 4.97
C LEU A 25 -2.99 10.71 5.66
N ASP A 26 -2.34 11.88 5.58
CA ASP A 26 -2.86 13.10 6.17
C ASP A 26 -4.02 13.70 5.35
N ASN A 27 -4.09 13.40 4.06
CA ASN A 27 -5.15 13.88 3.19
C ASN A 27 -6.31 12.88 3.16
N ILE A 28 -7.28 13.06 4.03
CA ILE A 28 -8.43 12.16 4.19
C ILE A 28 -9.23 12.02 2.90
N GLU A 29 -9.47 13.12 2.20
CA GLU A 29 -10.22 13.11 0.94
C GLU A 29 -9.54 12.26 -0.13
N ALA A 30 -8.23 12.40 -0.24
CA ALA A 30 -7.45 11.62 -1.19
C ALA A 30 -7.46 10.13 -0.84
N ILE A 31 -7.38 9.80 0.45
CA ILE A 31 -7.45 8.39 0.90
C ILE A 31 -8.80 7.78 0.50
N LYS A 32 -9.88 8.48 0.76
CA LYS A 32 -11.23 7.99 0.41
C LYS A 32 -11.40 7.79 -1.09
N ARG A 33 -10.77 8.65 -1.90
CA ARG A 33 -10.84 8.58 -3.36
C ARG A 33 -9.97 7.46 -3.94
N ASP A 34 -8.75 7.30 -3.44
CA ASP A 34 -7.71 6.51 -4.09
C ASP A 34 -7.46 5.14 -3.46
N CYS A 35 -7.88 4.92 -2.23
CA CYS A 35 -7.57 3.69 -1.50
C CYS A 35 -8.75 2.73 -1.49
N ASN A 36 -8.52 1.52 -2.00
CA ASN A 36 -9.53 0.47 -2.13
C ASN A 36 -9.31 -0.71 -1.17
N GLY A 37 -8.43 -0.55 -0.19
CA GLY A 37 -7.98 -1.65 0.64
C GLY A 37 -6.85 -2.43 -0.03
N ILE A 38 -6.70 -3.70 0.33
CA ILE A 38 -5.60 -4.49 -0.21
C ILE A 38 -5.88 -4.94 -1.63
N GLY A 39 -4.92 -4.71 -2.49
CA GLY A 39 -4.88 -5.23 -3.84
C GLY A 39 -5.51 -4.34 -4.88
N ALA A 40 -4.99 -4.43 -6.08
CA ALA A 40 -5.53 -3.78 -7.25
C ALA A 40 -6.62 -4.67 -7.88
N GLU A 41 -7.44 -4.09 -8.74
CA GLU A 41 -8.52 -4.82 -9.42
C GLU A 41 -8.01 -6.04 -10.19
N TRP A 42 -6.76 -6.01 -10.68
CA TRP A 42 -6.15 -7.14 -11.37
C TRP A 42 -5.78 -8.30 -10.46
N MET A 43 -5.77 -8.10 -9.13
CA MET A 43 -5.42 -9.15 -8.18
C MET A 43 -6.60 -10.09 -7.97
N PRO A 44 -6.39 -11.42 -7.92
CA PRO A 44 -7.47 -12.36 -7.64
C PRO A 44 -8.17 -12.05 -6.31
N ASP A 45 -9.49 -12.07 -6.30
CA ASP A 45 -10.30 -11.76 -5.11
C ASP A 45 -9.92 -12.62 -3.92
N ARG A 46 -9.67 -13.92 -4.16
CA ARG A 46 -9.27 -14.84 -3.10
C ARG A 46 -7.99 -14.42 -2.39
N LEU A 47 -7.00 -13.96 -3.17
CA LEU A 47 -5.74 -13.50 -2.60
C LEU A 47 -5.92 -12.20 -1.83
N ARG A 48 -6.71 -11.28 -2.39
CA ARG A 48 -7.01 -10.01 -1.75
C ARG A 48 -7.73 -10.20 -0.42
N ASP A 49 -8.75 -11.07 -0.39
CA ASP A 49 -9.52 -11.38 0.82
C ASP A 49 -8.63 -12.06 1.87
N LEU A 50 -7.82 -13.03 1.44
CA LEU A 50 -6.91 -13.74 2.33
C LEU A 50 -5.93 -12.78 3.02
N LEU A 51 -5.36 -11.85 2.26
CA LEU A 51 -4.41 -10.88 2.81
C LEU A 51 -5.10 -9.89 3.76
N GLY A 52 -6.30 -9.44 3.42
CA GLY A 52 -7.08 -8.53 4.25
C GLY A 52 -7.50 -9.14 5.59
N GLU A 53 -7.88 -10.40 5.60
CA GLU A 53 -8.29 -11.11 6.81
C GLU A 53 -7.10 -11.52 7.68
N ARG A 54 -6.07 -12.03 7.05
CA ARG A 54 -4.93 -12.62 7.76
C ARG A 54 -3.91 -11.59 8.23
N TYR A 55 -3.73 -10.53 7.44
CA TYR A 55 -2.73 -9.49 7.69
C TYR A 55 -3.33 -8.11 7.53
N PRO A 56 -4.23 -7.70 8.45
CA PRO A 56 -4.87 -6.39 8.34
C PRO A 56 -3.88 -5.22 8.38
N GLU A 57 -2.69 -5.42 8.95
CA GLU A 57 -1.63 -4.41 8.99
C GLU A 57 -1.15 -4.03 7.59
N LEU A 58 -1.28 -4.94 6.62
CA LEU A 58 -0.88 -4.67 5.24
C LEU A 58 -1.79 -3.67 4.54
N VAL A 59 -3.01 -3.46 5.04
CA VAL A 59 -3.93 -2.47 4.47
C VAL A 59 -3.32 -1.08 4.51
N ILE A 60 -2.65 -0.73 5.60
CA ILE A 60 -2.00 0.58 5.76
C ILE A 60 -0.90 0.77 4.71
N ILE A 61 -0.10 -0.27 4.51
CA ILE A 61 0.98 -0.27 3.52
C ILE A 61 0.40 -0.13 2.12
N ALA A 62 -0.68 -0.85 1.84
CA ALA A 62 -1.38 -0.77 0.57
C ALA A 62 -1.98 0.61 0.33
N ASP A 63 -2.50 1.26 1.37
CA ASP A 63 -3.07 2.61 1.26
C ASP A 63 -2.00 3.63 0.85
N ILE A 64 -0.82 3.57 1.44
CA ILE A 64 0.30 4.43 1.05
C ILE A 64 0.69 4.16 -0.41
N HIS A 65 0.76 2.90 -0.79
CA HIS A 65 1.09 2.49 -2.15
C HIS A 65 0.05 2.98 -3.15
N ASP A 66 -1.24 2.86 -2.83
CA ASP A 66 -2.34 3.36 -3.67
C ASP A 66 -2.21 4.86 -3.88
N ARG A 67 -1.85 5.60 -2.84
CA ARG A 67 -1.62 7.04 -2.95
C ARG A 67 -0.45 7.37 -3.88
N ARG A 68 0.65 6.63 -3.76
CA ARG A 68 1.79 6.82 -4.66
C ARG A 68 1.41 6.51 -6.10
N TYR A 69 0.64 5.44 -6.33
CA TYR A 69 0.19 5.08 -7.67
C TYR A 69 -0.74 6.14 -8.26
N ALA A 70 -1.64 6.70 -7.46
CA ALA A 70 -2.53 7.77 -7.90
C ALA A 70 -1.77 9.07 -8.24
N LEU A 71 -0.75 9.41 -7.46
CA LEU A 71 0.13 10.55 -7.77
C LEU A 71 0.91 10.30 -9.04
N GLY A 72 1.28 9.07 -9.29
CA GLY A 72 1.85 8.64 -10.56
C GLY A 72 3.23 9.19 -10.87
N GLY A 73 3.52 9.28 -12.16
CA GLY A 73 4.80 9.73 -12.68
C GLY A 73 5.30 8.81 -13.78
N GLY A 74 6.61 8.67 -13.89
CA GLY A 74 7.25 7.79 -14.85
C GLY A 74 7.60 6.42 -14.27
N ILE A 75 8.38 5.65 -15.02
CA ILE A 75 8.81 4.30 -14.64
C ILE A 75 9.57 4.31 -13.31
N LEU A 76 10.43 5.29 -13.08
CA LEU A 76 11.17 5.38 -11.82
C LEU A 76 10.26 5.66 -10.62
N ALA A 77 9.21 6.48 -10.81
CA ALA A 77 8.24 6.72 -9.75
C ALA A 77 7.51 5.44 -9.36
N ARG A 78 7.18 4.61 -10.34
CA ARG A 78 6.57 3.30 -10.09
C ARG A 78 7.53 2.37 -9.34
N TRP A 79 8.80 2.32 -9.74
CA TRP A 79 9.82 1.53 -9.05
C TRP A 79 9.97 1.96 -7.59
N ARG A 80 10.01 3.26 -7.34
CA ARG A 80 10.12 3.81 -5.99
C ARG A 80 8.89 3.48 -5.14
N ALA A 81 7.69 3.58 -5.73
CA ALA A 81 6.45 3.23 -5.05
C ALA A 81 6.43 1.76 -4.64
N ASP A 82 6.80 0.87 -5.54
CA ASP A 82 6.84 -0.55 -5.27
C ASP A 82 7.93 -0.91 -4.25
N TRP A 83 9.09 -0.26 -4.35
CA TRP A 83 10.16 -0.44 -3.37
C TRP A 83 9.73 0.04 -1.98
N GLU A 84 9.07 1.19 -1.90
CA GLU A 84 8.52 1.71 -0.64
C GLU A 84 7.52 0.73 -0.03
N PHE A 85 6.67 0.11 -0.86
CA PHE A 85 5.75 -0.93 -0.42
C PHE A 85 6.50 -2.08 0.26
N LEU A 86 7.55 -2.58 -0.36
CA LEU A 86 8.36 -3.66 0.20
C LEU A 86 9.02 -3.24 1.51
N VAL A 87 9.67 -2.08 1.53
CA VAL A 87 10.35 -1.56 2.73
C VAL A 87 9.36 -1.37 3.88
N ASN A 88 8.21 -0.76 3.59
CA ASN A 88 7.17 -0.54 4.60
C ASN A 88 6.62 -1.85 5.14
N GLY A 89 6.45 -2.84 4.26
CA GLY A 89 6.01 -4.16 4.68
C GLY A 89 6.99 -4.84 5.62
N LEU A 90 8.27 -4.75 5.32
CA LEU A 90 9.31 -5.31 6.19
C LEU A 90 9.41 -4.56 7.53
N LYS A 91 9.24 -3.24 7.52
CA LYS A 91 9.16 -2.45 8.75
C LYS A 91 7.97 -2.85 9.60
N MET A 92 6.82 -3.06 8.98
CA MET A 92 5.61 -3.50 9.70
C MET A 92 5.79 -4.91 10.27
N ALA A 93 6.39 -5.82 9.52
CA ALA A 93 6.68 -7.17 9.99
C ALA A 93 7.57 -7.13 11.24
N HIS A 94 8.58 -6.29 11.23
CA HIS A 94 9.47 -6.10 12.37
C HIS A 94 8.75 -5.45 13.56
N HIS A 95 7.98 -4.41 13.30
CA HIS A 95 7.21 -3.71 14.34
C HIS A 95 6.21 -4.63 15.04
N CYS A 96 5.50 -5.45 14.28
CA CYS A 96 4.52 -6.40 14.80
C CYS A 96 5.14 -7.73 15.25
N ARG A 97 6.43 -7.95 14.99
CA ARG A 97 7.15 -9.21 15.25
C ARG A 97 6.45 -10.42 14.63
N ARG A 98 6.00 -10.27 13.37
CA ARG A 98 5.29 -11.31 12.63
C ARG A 98 5.98 -11.58 11.30
N ILE A 99 6.73 -12.69 11.24
CA ILE A 99 7.45 -13.09 10.03
C ILE A 99 6.50 -13.35 8.85
N GLY A 100 5.28 -13.77 9.11
CA GLY A 100 4.27 -14.00 8.08
C GLY A 100 3.95 -12.74 7.28
N ILE A 101 3.99 -11.57 7.90
CA ILE A 101 3.80 -10.29 7.20
C ILE A 101 4.91 -10.08 6.17
N ALA A 102 6.17 -10.38 6.52
CA ALA A 102 7.29 -10.23 5.61
C ALA A 102 7.11 -11.10 4.36
N TRP A 103 6.71 -12.36 4.53
CA TRP A 103 6.48 -13.26 3.40
C TRP A 103 5.29 -12.82 2.54
N ALA A 104 4.21 -12.36 3.16
CA ALA A 104 3.05 -11.83 2.43
C ALA A 104 3.43 -10.61 1.59
N VAL A 105 4.20 -9.70 2.15
CA VAL A 105 4.66 -8.48 1.45
C VAL A 105 5.55 -8.83 0.27
N ILE A 106 6.47 -9.78 0.44
CA ILE A 106 7.35 -10.20 -0.66
C ILE A 106 6.53 -10.76 -1.82
N ARG A 107 5.54 -11.60 -1.53
CA ARG A 107 4.65 -12.15 -2.56
C ARG A 107 3.86 -11.05 -3.26
N MET A 108 3.30 -10.11 -2.51
CA MET A 108 2.57 -8.98 -3.09
C MET A 108 3.48 -8.10 -3.93
N TRP A 109 4.71 -7.88 -3.48
CA TRP A 109 5.68 -7.09 -4.24
C TRP A 109 5.96 -7.71 -5.61
N VAL A 110 6.15 -9.02 -5.65
CA VAL A 110 6.34 -9.74 -6.93
C VAL A 110 5.13 -9.53 -7.84
N LEU A 111 3.91 -9.66 -7.32
CA LEU A 111 2.69 -9.43 -8.08
C LEU A 111 2.58 -8.00 -8.59
N LEU A 112 2.98 -7.02 -7.79
CA LEU A 112 2.99 -5.62 -8.20
C LEU A 112 3.97 -5.37 -9.34
N ARG A 113 5.14 -6.01 -9.30
CA ARG A 113 6.12 -5.88 -10.39
C ARG A 113 5.61 -6.51 -11.69
N LEU A 114 4.85 -7.60 -11.60
CA LEU A 114 4.33 -8.29 -12.77
C LEU A 114 3.06 -7.65 -13.34
N GLY A 115 2.17 -7.11 -12.48
CA GLY A 115 0.83 -6.67 -12.89
C GLY A 115 0.47 -5.23 -12.57
N GLY A 116 1.27 -4.54 -11.74
CA GLY A 116 0.93 -3.21 -11.26
C GLY A 116 0.95 -2.10 -12.30
N ALA A 117 1.56 -2.34 -13.47
CA ALA A 117 1.64 -1.33 -14.52
C ALA A 117 0.27 -0.83 -14.97
N ALA A 118 -0.74 -1.70 -14.99
CA ALA A 118 -2.10 -1.33 -15.39
C ALA A 118 -2.76 -0.37 -14.38
N ALA A 119 -2.40 -0.45 -13.12
CA ALA A 119 -2.98 0.38 -12.06
C ALA A 119 -2.23 1.69 -11.84
N PHE A 120 -0.97 1.77 -12.28
CA PHE A 120 -0.13 2.95 -12.06
C PHE A 120 -0.54 4.10 -12.99
N ASN A 121 -0.65 5.29 -12.40
CA ASN A 121 -0.95 6.49 -13.16
C ASN A 121 0.31 7.05 -13.82
N TYR A 122 0.63 6.57 -15.03
CA TYR A 122 1.74 7.10 -15.79
C TYR A 122 1.38 8.50 -16.31
N HIS A 123 2.10 9.50 -15.85
CA HIS A 123 1.94 10.84 -16.38
C HIS A 123 2.55 10.90 -17.77
N LYS A 124 1.71 11.21 -18.74
CA LYS A 124 2.21 11.51 -20.08
C LYS A 124 3.00 12.80 -20.03
N VAL A 125 4.16 12.77 -20.63
CA VAL A 125 4.95 13.98 -20.80
C VAL A 125 4.14 14.91 -21.73
N LYS A 126 3.75 16.01 -21.20
CA LYS A 126 3.03 17.04 -21.96
C LYS A 126 4.00 18.01 -22.59
#